data_a79717d5de922cac8846a9faa8b73b35
#
_entry.id   a79717d5de922cac8846a9faa8b73b35
#
_cell.length_a   1.000
_cell.length_b   1.000
_cell.length_c   1.000
_cell.angle_alpha   90.00
_cell.angle_beta   90.00
_cell.angle_gamma   90.00
#
_symmetry.space_group_name_H-M   'P 1'
#
loop_
_entity.id
_entity.type
_entity.pdbx_description
1 polymer ?
#
loop_
_entity_poly.entity_id
_entity_poly.type
_entity_poly.pdbx_seq_one_letter_code
_entity_poly.pdbx_strand_id
1 'polypeptide(L)'
;GSITTLGRGGSDTSAVAIAAALKAAECQIFTDVDGVYTTDPRVCSKAKKVDQMTYEEMLEMSGLGSKVLQLRSVEFASKYNVPVRVMHAHNSGSGTLIKKEEKSVEDALITGIAFTKDESEIMIRGVKDSPGIAASILGPIGDADIEVDMIVQNVGSDGIAHFTFTVSRKDFNKAIQAVSYTHLTLPTKLS
;
A
#
# COMPACT_ATOMS: atom_id res chain seq x y z
N GLY A 1 -19.95 -15.34 25.17
CA GLY A 1 -19.70 -14.65 23.91
C GLY A 1 -18.29 -14.93 23.40
N SER A 2 -18.12 -15.03 22.09
CA SER A 2 -16.80 -15.23 21.49
C SER A 2 -15.98 -13.93 21.60
N ILE A 3 -14.68 -14.05 21.88
CA ILE A 3 -13.76 -12.90 21.76
C ILE A 3 -13.51 -12.70 20.28
N THR A 4 -13.77 -11.50 19.78
CA THR A 4 -13.56 -11.11 18.38
C THR A 4 -12.53 -9.98 18.31
N THR A 5 -11.79 -9.90 17.21
CA THR A 5 -10.82 -8.84 16.94
C THR A 5 -11.15 -8.14 15.62
N LEU A 6 -10.66 -6.91 15.46
CA LEU A 6 -10.79 -6.17 14.20
C LEU A 6 -9.79 -6.63 13.12
N GLY A 7 -9.08 -7.74 13.38
CA GLY A 7 -8.03 -8.25 12.51
C GLY A 7 -6.71 -7.51 12.68
N ARG A 8 -5.82 -7.67 11.69
CA ARG A 8 -4.48 -7.05 11.72
C ARG A 8 -4.58 -5.52 11.75
N GLY A 9 -3.84 -4.88 12.66
CA GLY A 9 -3.87 -3.42 12.89
C GLY A 9 -5.15 -2.92 13.55
N GLY A 10 -5.98 -3.81 14.08
CA GLY A 10 -7.20 -3.45 14.80
C GLY A 10 -6.95 -2.64 16.06
N SER A 11 -5.82 -2.86 16.75
CA SER A 11 -5.40 -2.07 17.93
C SER A 11 -5.14 -0.61 17.57
N ASP A 12 -4.41 -0.36 16.48
CA ASP A 12 -4.08 0.98 16.01
C ASP A 12 -5.36 1.73 15.62
N THR A 13 -6.23 1.07 14.85
CA THR A 13 -7.53 1.62 14.44
C THR A 13 -8.40 1.96 15.66
N SER A 14 -8.44 1.06 16.66
CA SER A 14 -9.19 1.28 17.90
C SER A 14 -8.62 2.44 18.72
N ALA A 15 -7.28 2.53 18.83
CA ALA A 15 -6.63 3.63 19.55
C ALA A 15 -6.96 4.98 18.92
N VAL A 16 -6.87 5.09 17.60
CA VAL A 16 -7.22 6.32 16.87
C VAL A 16 -8.71 6.66 17.03
N ALA A 17 -9.60 5.66 16.95
CA ALA A 17 -11.04 5.88 17.14
C ALA A 17 -11.36 6.39 18.55
N ILE A 18 -10.72 5.83 19.58
CA ILE A 18 -10.86 6.30 20.97
C ILE A 18 -10.32 7.72 21.13
N ALA A 19 -9.13 8.01 20.57
CA ALA A 19 -8.54 9.35 20.60
C ALA A 19 -9.46 10.38 19.92
N ALA A 20 -10.07 10.02 18.78
CA ALA A 20 -11.05 10.87 18.10
C ALA A 20 -12.29 11.13 18.97
N ALA A 21 -12.85 10.09 19.60
CA ALA A 21 -14.03 10.21 20.46
C ALA A 21 -13.75 11.09 21.70
N LEU A 22 -12.56 10.98 22.26
CA LEU A 22 -12.13 11.76 23.42
C LEU A 22 -11.61 13.16 23.04
N LYS A 23 -11.51 13.48 21.75
CA LYS A 23 -10.86 14.73 21.25
C LYS A 23 -9.46 14.91 21.84
N ALA A 24 -8.67 13.83 21.87
CA ALA A 24 -7.32 13.85 22.41
C ALA A 24 -6.41 14.75 21.57
N ALA A 25 -5.40 15.35 22.19
CA ALA A 25 -4.43 16.18 21.50
C ALA A 25 -3.58 15.40 20.49
N GLU A 26 -3.24 14.15 20.81
CA GLU A 26 -2.61 13.20 19.89
C GLU A 26 -2.91 11.75 20.33
N CYS A 27 -2.75 10.80 19.39
CA CYS A 27 -2.78 9.37 19.65
C CYS A 27 -1.34 8.83 19.55
N GLN A 28 -0.83 8.24 20.62
CA GLN A 28 0.51 7.65 20.64
C GLN A 28 0.44 6.14 20.41
N ILE A 29 1.14 5.66 19.37
CA ILE A 29 1.27 4.25 19.04
C ILE A 29 2.69 3.80 19.39
N PHE A 30 2.79 2.95 20.38
CA PHE A 30 4.05 2.35 20.81
C PHE A 30 4.25 1.02 20.09
N THR A 31 5.39 0.88 19.40
CA THR A 31 5.71 -0.27 18.55
C THR A 31 7.18 -0.68 18.69
N ASP A 32 7.63 -1.60 17.86
CA ASP A 32 9.02 -2.09 17.81
C ASP A 32 9.95 -1.20 16.97
N VAL A 33 9.43 -0.13 16.36
CA VAL A 33 10.22 0.89 15.63
C VAL A 33 10.12 2.25 16.33
N ASP A 34 11.16 3.06 16.19
CA ASP A 34 11.26 4.37 16.86
C ASP A 34 10.64 5.52 16.03
N GLY A 35 9.96 5.19 14.94
CA GLY A 35 9.29 6.13 14.05
C GLY A 35 9.19 5.62 12.61
N VAL A 36 8.78 6.48 11.70
CA VAL A 36 8.74 6.24 10.27
C VAL A 36 10.05 6.71 9.65
N TYR A 37 10.57 5.93 8.70
CA TYR A 37 11.81 6.23 8.00
C TYR A 37 11.53 6.56 6.54
N THR A 38 12.43 7.29 5.91
CA THR A 38 12.37 7.61 4.46
C THR A 38 12.30 6.38 3.57
N THR A 39 12.79 5.23 4.05
CA THR A 39 12.60 3.88 3.51
C THR A 39 12.94 2.85 4.60
N ASP A 40 12.81 1.55 4.31
CA ASP A 40 13.13 0.49 5.30
C ASP A 40 14.66 0.50 5.63
N PRO A 41 15.05 0.82 6.87
CA PRO A 41 16.47 0.89 7.27
C PRO A 41 17.18 -0.47 7.21
N ARG A 42 16.43 -1.58 7.21
CA ARG A 42 17.00 -2.94 7.03
C ARG A 42 17.45 -3.20 5.59
N VAL A 43 16.93 -2.43 4.64
CA VAL A 43 17.27 -2.52 3.22
C VAL A 43 18.24 -1.42 2.81
N CYS A 44 18.03 -0.20 3.31
CA CYS A 44 18.89 0.93 3.03
C CYS A 44 19.43 1.53 4.33
N SER A 45 20.71 1.29 4.63
CA SER A 45 21.36 1.82 5.83
C SER A 45 21.47 3.36 5.89
N LYS A 46 21.18 4.05 4.77
CA LYS A 46 21.12 5.51 4.68
C LYS A 46 19.71 6.07 4.95
N ALA A 47 18.74 5.21 5.22
CA ALA A 47 17.37 5.65 5.59
C ALA A 47 17.44 6.56 6.81
N LYS A 48 16.71 7.65 6.76
CA LYS A 48 16.62 8.64 7.85
C LYS A 48 15.25 8.59 8.46
N LYS A 49 15.20 8.73 9.79
CA LYS A 49 13.93 8.89 10.48
C LYS A 49 13.31 10.23 10.12
N VAL A 50 12.02 10.23 9.88
CA VAL A 50 11.21 11.42 9.57
C VAL A 50 10.59 11.92 10.86
N ASP A 51 10.79 13.19 11.20
CA ASP A 51 10.24 13.77 12.43
C ASP A 51 8.74 14.05 12.32
N GLN A 52 8.29 14.49 11.14
CA GLN A 52 6.89 14.78 10.85
C GLN A 52 6.56 14.39 9.42
N MET A 53 5.32 13.94 9.19
CA MET A 53 4.78 13.68 7.86
C MET A 53 3.27 13.93 7.84
N THR A 54 2.71 14.06 6.64
CA THR A 54 1.28 14.24 6.45
C THR A 54 0.53 12.91 6.49
N TYR A 55 -0.78 12.97 6.66
CA TYR A 55 -1.62 11.77 6.54
C TYR A 55 -1.53 11.17 5.15
N GLU A 56 -1.49 12.01 4.10
CA GLU A 56 -1.42 11.61 2.71
C GLU A 56 -0.14 10.83 2.42
N GLU A 57 1.01 11.34 2.86
CA GLU A 57 2.30 10.66 2.74
C GLU A 57 2.31 9.31 3.47
N MET A 58 1.75 9.28 4.69
CA MET A 58 1.68 8.03 5.45
C MET A 58 0.71 7.01 4.82
N LEU A 59 -0.40 7.48 4.21
CA LEU A 59 -1.34 6.63 3.47
C LEU A 59 -0.66 5.97 2.29
N GLU A 60 0.06 6.74 1.46
CA GLU A 60 0.82 6.22 0.33
C GLU A 60 1.87 5.21 0.79
N MET A 61 2.66 5.54 1.81
CA MET A 61 3.66 4.61 2.35
C MET A 61 3.05 3.33 2.91
N SER A 62 1.91 3.44 3.63
CA SER A 62 1.22 2.28 4.21
C SER A 62 0.58 1.39 3.14
N GLY A 63 0.03 1.99 2.09
CA GLY A 63 -0.55 1.28 0.95
C GLY A 63 0.50 0.55 0.12
N LEU A 64 1.69 1.12 -0.02
CA LEU A 64 2.79 0.59 -0.83
C LEU A 64 3.78 -0.30 -0.06
N GLY A 65 3.43 -0.75 1.14
CA GLY A 65 4.18 -1.79 1.86
C GLY A 65 4.94 -1.37 3.12
N SER A 66 4.85 -0.11 3.55
CA SER A 66 5.32 0.28 4.88
C SER A 66 4.44 -0.38 5.95
N LYS A 67 5.06 -1.14 6.86
CA LYS A 67 4.35 -1.92 7.89
C LYS A 67 4.31 -1.23 9.26
N VAL A 68 4.61 0.07 9.32
CA VAL A 68 4.70 0.81 10.59
C VAL A 68 3.31 1.09 11.17
N LEU A 69 2.40 1.56 10.33
CA LEU A 69 0.98 1.76 10.66
C LEU A 69 0.10 1.05 9.65
N GLN A 70 -1.06 0.60 10.11
CA GLN A 70 -2.06 0.03 9.20
C GLN A 70 -2.81 1.14 8.46
N LEU A 71 -3.03 0.95 7.16
CA LEU A 71 -3.71 1.91 6.28
C LEU A 71 -5.01 2.45 6.91
N ARG A 72 -5.87 1.54 7.39
CA ARG A 72 -7.15 1.91 8.04
C ARG A 72 -7.00 2.84 9.25
N SER A 73 -5.92 2.70 10.03
CA SER A 73 -5.70 3.59 11.19
C SER A 73 -5.32 4.99 10.74
N VAL A 74 -4.56 5.12 9.66
CA VAL A 74 -4.19 6.41 9.06
C VAL A 74 -5.39 7.08 8.40
N GLU A 75 -6.23 6.32 7.68
CA GLU A 75 -7.51 6.82 7.12
C GLU A 75 -8.42 7.40 8.22
N PHE A 76 -8.55 6.68 9.33
CA PHE A 76 -9.32 7.17 10.48
C PHE A 76 -8.71 8.43 11.08
N ALA A 77 -7.38 8.47 11.25
CA ALA A 77 -6.67 9.63 11.77
C ALA A 77 -6.88 10.86 10.87
N SER A 78 -6.75 10.70 9.55
CA SER A 78 -7.01 11.75 8.57
C SER A 78 -8.47 12.23 8.63
N LYS A 79 -9.43 11.31 8.60
CA LYS A 79 -10.86 11.62 8.60
C LYS A 79 -11.30 12.43 9.81
N TYR A 80 -10.76 12.12 10.98
CA TYR A 80 -11.12 12.76 12.25
C TYR A 80 -10.10 13.81 12.72
N ASN A 81 -9.06 14.06 11.91
CA ASN A 81 -7.97 15.00 12.19
C ASN A 81 -7.31 14.73 13.55
N VAL A 82 -6.99 13.48 13.83
CA VAL A 82 -6.30 13.04 15.04
C VAL A 82 -4.80 12.93 14.76
N PRO A 83 -3.94 13.78 15.34
CA PRO A 83 -2.50 13.60 15.22
C PRO A 83 -2.08 12.24 15.78
N VAL A 84 -1.27 11.48 15.05
CA VAL A 84 -0.77 10.19 15.47
C VAL A 84 0.74 10.25 15.61
N ARG A 85 1.26 9.82 16.75
CA ARG A 85 2.70 9.74 16.98
C ARG A 85 3.13 8.30 17.12
N VAL A 86 4.05 7.87 16.24
CA VAL A 86 4.67 6.55 16.31
C VAL A 86 5.94 6.63 17.11
N MET A 87 6.06 5.79 18.12
CA MET A 87 7.18 5.78 19.07
C MET A 87 7.62 4.35 19.38
N HIS A 88 8.87 4.19 19.77
CA HIS A 88 9.34 2.90 20.24
C HIS A 88 8.84 2.61 21.67
N ALA A 89 8.40 1.36 21.92
CA ALA A 89 7.81 0.98 23.20
C ALA A 89 8.81 1.03 24.39
N HIS A 90 10.11 0.88 24.13
CA HIS A 90 11.14 0.79 25.17
C HIS A 90 12.22 1.87 25.09
N ASN A 91 12.33 2.58 23.98
CA ASN A 91 13.37 3.58 23.78
C ASN A 91 12.77 4.99 23.92
N SER A 92 13.46 5.89 24.60
CA SER A 92 13.09 7.28 24.63
C SER A 92 13.39 7.97 23.30
N GLY A 93 12.45 8.72 22.78
CA GLY A 93 12.60 9.48 21.54
C GLY A 93 11.32 10.22 21.18
N SER A 94 11.42 11.21 20.29
CA SER A 94 10.26 12.01 19.84
C SER A 94 9.33 11.25 18.88
N GLY A 95 9.80 10.11 18.32
CA GLY A 95 9.05 9.37 17.31
C GLY A 95 8.85 10.15 16.01
N THR A 96 7.85 9.75 15.23
CA THR A 96 7.36 10.45 14.05
C THR A 96 5.94 10.93 14.30
N LEU A 97 5.66 12.21 14.09
CA LEU A 97 4.33 12.79 14.19
C LEU A 97 3.65 12.81 12.82
N ILE A 98 2.50 12.15 12.71
CA ILE A 98 1.64 12.15 11.51
C ILE A 98 0.47 13.09 11.78
N LYS A 99 0.32 14.13 10.98
CA LYS A 99 -0.72 15.16 11.15
C LYS A 99 -1.18 15.70 9.81
N LYS A 100 -2.20 16.57 9.84
CA LYS A 100 -2.62 17.30 8.66
C LYS A 100 -1.50 18.20 8.15
N GLU A 101 -1.40 18.33 6.83
CA GLU A 101 -0.48 19.27 6.19
C GLU A 101 -0.67 20.70 6.75
N GLU A 102 0.40 21.28 7.25
CA GLU A 102 0.49 22.70 7.53
C GLU A 102 1.33 23.30 6.42
N LYS A 103 0.76 24.22 5.64
CA LYS A 103 1.43 24.88 4.54
C LYS A 103 2.79 25.42 4.99
N SER A 104 3.86 24.73 4.68
CA SER A 104 5.22 25.17 4.82
C SER A 104 5.79 25.53 3.44
N VAL A 105 6.64 26.54 3.39
CA VAL A 105 7.20 27.09 2.13
C VAL A 105 8.35 26.22 1.59
N GLU A 106 8.79 25.19 2.36
CA GLU A 106 9.96 24.35 2.03
C GLU A 106 9.63 22.86 2.24
N ASP A 107 8.76 22.29 1.39
CA ASP A 107 8.50 20.86 1.44
C ASP A 107 9.54 20.09 0.59
N ALA A 108 10.09 19.04 1.17
CA ALA A 108 10.98 18.14 0.44
C ALA A 108 10.21 17.53 -0.73
N LEU A 109 10.81 17.56 -1.94
CA LEU A 109 10.19 17.02 -3.15
C LEU A 109 9.91 15.51 -3.06
N ILE A 110 10.66 14.77 -2.22
CA ILE A 110 10.51 13.34 -1.95
C ILE A 110 10.68 13.14 -0.44
N THR A 111 9.65 12.68 0.23
CA THR A 111 9.62 12.45 1.68
C THR A 111 9.89 10.99 2.04
N GLY A 112 9.55 10.06 1.15
CA GLY A 112 9.77 8.64 1.40
C GLY A 112 9.68 7.78 0.14
N ILE A 113 10.19 6.55 0.26
CA ILE A 113 10.14 5.51 -0.77
C ILE A 113 9.68 4.23 -0.09
N ALA A 114 8.47 3.79 -0.39
CA ALA A 114 7.96 2.48 0.00
C ALA A 114 8.21 1.46 -1.12
N PHE A 115 8.38 0.20 -0.76
CA PHE A 115 8.51 -0.89 -1.71
C PHE A 115 7.95 -2.19 -1.12
N THR A 116 7.48 -3.07 -2.00
CA THR A 116 7.10 -4.43 -1.66
C THR A 116 7.97 -5.43 -2.41
N LYS A 117 8.19 -6.62 -1.81
CA LYS A 117 8.95 -7.72 -2.43
C LYS A 117 8.07 -8.93 -2.76
N ASP A 118 6.79 -8.86 -2.38
CA ASP A 118 5.87 -9.99 -2.45
C ASP A 118 4.90 -9.88 -3.62
N GLU A 119 5.32 -9.22 -4.69
CA GLU A 119 4.56 -9.07 -5.91
C GLU A 119 5.22 -9.78 -7.08
N SER A 120 4.39 -10.17 -8.03
CA SER A 120 4.78 -10.72 -9.31
C SER A 120 4.08 -9.94 -10.42
N GLU A 121 4.85 -9.55 -11.42
CA GLU A 121 4.33 -8.87 -12.61
C GLU A 121 3.87 -9.91 -13.64
N ILE A 122 2.70 -9.69 -14.21
CA ILE A 122 2.17 -10.43 -15.34
C ILE A 122 1.97 -9.47 -16.51
N MET A 123 2.61 -9.78 -17.65
CA MET A 123 2.51 -8.98 -18.86
C MET A 123 1.86 -9.77 -19.96
N ILE A 124 0.78 -9.26 -20.53
CA ILE A 124 0.06 -9.82 -21.68
C ILE A 124 0.34 -8.89 -22.87
N ARG A 125 0.92 -9.46 -23.92
CA ARG A 125 1.35 -8.70 -25.10
C ARG A 125 0.54 -9.11 -26.34
N GLY A 126 0.37 -8.15 -27.24
CA GLY A 126 -0.16 -8.42 -28.57
C GLY A 126 -1.68 -8.60 -28.60
N VAL A 127 -2.38 -7.99 -27.67
CA VAL A 127 -3.84 -8.03 -27.59
C VAL A 127 -4.41 -6.94 -28.48
N LYS A 128 -5.38 -7.26 -29.35
CA LYS A 128 -6.07 -6.26 -30.15
C LYS A 128 -6.85 -5.31 -29.23
N ASP A 129 -6.59 -4.01 -29.35
CA ASP A 129 -7.32 -3.02 -28.58
C ASP A 129 -8.78 -2.95 -29.06
N SER A 130 -9.70 -3.34 -28.18
CA SER A 130 -11.13 -3.32 -28.46
C SER A 130 -11.92 -3.07 -27.17
N PRO A 131 -13.09 -2.45 -27.26
CA PRO A 131 -13.94 -2.24 -26.09
C PRO A 131 -14.21 -3.54 -25.32
N GLY A 132 -13.97 -3.52 -24.01
CA GLY A 132 -14.18 -4.68 -23.13
C GLY A 132 -12.98 -5.62 -22.98
N ILE A 133 -11.86 -5.40 -23.70
CA ILE A 133 -10.71 -6.30 -23.61
C ILE A 133 -10.11 -6.37 -22.19
N ALA A 134 -10.03 -5.23 -21.47
CA ALA A 134 -9.56 -5.22 -20.10
C ALA A 134 -10.47 -6.08 -19.18
N ALA A 135 -11.79 -5.98 -19.36
CA ALA A 135 -12.75 -6.78 -18.60
C ALA A 135 -12.62 -8.28 -18.90
N SER A 136 -12.33 -8.67 -20.15
CA SER A 136 -12.12 -10.06 -20.52
C SER A 136 -10.84 -10.66 -19.92
N ILE A 137 -9.82 -9.83 -19.72
CA ILE A 137 -8.53 -10.23 -19.11
C ILE A 137 -8.63 -10.28 -17.59
N LEU A 138 -9.18 -9.23 -16.99
CA LEU A 138 -9.19 -9.06 -15.53
C LEU A 138 -10.40 -9.73 -14.85
N GLY A 139 -11.51 -9.94 -15.57
CA GLY A 139 -12.70 -10.59 -15.04
C GLY A 139 -12.42 -11.97 -14.42
N PRO A 140 -11.79 -12.90 -15.14
CA PRO A 140 -11.43 -14.22 -14.59
C PRO A 140 -10.50 -14.16 -13.38
N ILE A 141 -9.68 -13.12 -13.25
CA ILE A 141 -8.81 -12.90 -12.10
C ILE A 141 -9.64 -12.50 -10.88
N GLY A 142 -10.60 -11.59 -11.10
CA GLY A 142 -11.57 -11.20 -10.07
C GLY A 142 -12.48 -12.35 -9.66
N ASP A 143 -12.99 -13.14 -10.61
CA ASP A 143 -13.80 -14.34 -10.35
C ASP A 143 -13.04 -15.41 -9.55
N ALA A 144 -11.71 -15.42 -9.69
CA ALA A 144 -10.82 -16.28 -8.91
C ALA A 144 -10.46 -15.71 -7.53
N ASP A 145 -11.05 -14.57 -7.12
CA ASP A 145 -10.76 -13.88 -5.85
C ASP A 145 -9.24 -13.58 -5.67
N ILE A 146 -8.64 -13.06 -6.75
CA ILE A 146 -7.24 -12.65 -6.78
C ILE A 146 -7.20 -11.11 -6.78
N GLU A 147 -6.51 -10.54 -5.82
CA GLU A 147 -6.28 -9.11 -5.73
C GLU A 147 -5.22 -8.68 -6.74
N VAL A 148 -5.54 -7.63 -7.53
CA VAL A 148 -4.63 -6.98 -8.49
C VAL A 148 -4.30 -5.61 -7.94
N ASP A 149 -3.01 -5.30 -7.82
CA ASP A 149 -2.59 -4.04 -7.20
C ASP A 149 -2.41 -2.93 -8.26
N MET A 150 -1.55 -3.15 -9.25
CA MET A 150 -1.28 -2.16 -10.30
C MET A 150 -1.72 -2.71 -11.66
N ILE A 151 -2.36 -1.86 -12.47
CA ILE A 151 -2.76 -2.17 -13.83
C ILE A 151 -2.25 -1.06 -14.75
N VAL A 152 -1.45 -1.45 -15.75
CA VAL A 152 -0.95 -0.55 -16.79
C VAL A 152 -1.36 -1.09 -18.15
N GLN A 153 -2.05 -0.27 -18.94
CA GLN A 153 -2.37 -0.57 -20.33
C GLN A 153 -1.62 0.40 -21.24
N ASN A 154 -0.81 -0.14 -22.14
CA ASN A 154 -0.16 0.60 -23.21
C ASN A 154 -0.75 0.19 -24.53
N VAL A 155 -1.23 1.17 -25.31
CA VAL A 155 -1.77 0.95 -26.67
C VAL A 155 -0.81 1.53 -27.68
N GLY A 156 -0.33 0.70 -28.59
CA GLY A 156 0.51 1.14 -29.70
C GLY A 156 -0.28 1.83 -30.82
N SER A 157 0.42 2.54 -31.68
CA SER A 157 -0.18 3.18 -32.88
C SER A 157 -0.74 2.18 -33.90
N ASP A 158 -0.39 0.90 -33.76
CA ASP A 158 -0.86 -0.24 -34.54
C ASP A 158 -2.17 -0.85 -34.02
N GLY A 159 -2.76 -0.27 -32.97
CA GLY A 159 -3.97 -0.78 -32.32
C GLY A 159 -3.74 -2.06 -31.51
N ILE A 160 -2.48 -2.35 -31.18
CA ILE A 160 -2.13 -3.45 -30.28
C ILE A 160 -1.92 -2.94 -28.87
N ALA A 161 -2.60 -3.55 -27.92
CA ALA A 161 -2.48 -3.25 -26.49
C ALA A 161 -1.55 -4.24 -25.79
N HIS A 162 -0.84 -3.73 -24.81
CA HIS A 162 -0.08 -4.49 -23.83
C HIS A 162 -0.63 -4.20 -22.45
N PHE A 163 -0.97 -5.25 -21.71
CA PHE A 163 -1.46 -5.15 -20.34
C PHE A 163 -0.38 -5.65 -19.39
N THR A 164 -0.06 -4.85 -18.40
CA THR A 164 0.80 -5.24 -17.28
C THR A 164 0.01 -5.07 -16.00
N PHE A 165 0.04 -6.06 -15.14
CA PHE A 165 -0.57 -5.95 -13.81
C PHE A 165 0.23 -6.77 -12.79
N THR A 166 0.11 -6.39 -11.51
CA THR A 166 0.78 -7.07 -10.41
C THR A 166 -0.22 -7.85 -9.56
N VAL A 167 0.22 -8.98 -9.07
CA VAL A 167 -0.50 -9.84 -8.14
C VAL A 167 0.44 -10.28 -7.03
N SER A 168 -0.11 -10.66 -5.86
CA SER A 168 0.71 -11.29 -4.83
C SER A 168 1.43 -12.53 -5.37
N ARG A 169 2.71 -12.70 -5.01
CA ARG A 169 3.53 -13.84 -5.46
C ARG A 169 2.87 -15.21 -5.20
N LYS A 170 2.13 -15.35 -4.09
CA LYS A 170 1.38 -16.58 -3.77
C LYS A 170 0.29 -16.88 -4.78
N ASP A 171 -0.30 -15.87 -5.41
CA ASP A 171 -1.43 -16.00 -6.34
C ASP A 171 -0.96 -16.06 -7.81
N PHE A 172 0.34 -15.92 -8.09
CA PHE A 172 0.90 -15.87 -9.45
C PHE A 172 0.44 -17.04 -10.33
N ASN A 173 0.60 -18.28 -9.85
CA ASN A 173 0.21 -19.47 -10.63
C ASN A 173 -1.29 -19.55 -10.89
N LYS A 174 -2.11 -19.15 -9.90
CA LYS A 174 -3.56 -19.08 -10.01
C LYS A 174 -4.00 -18.02 -11.00
N ALA A 175 -3.34 -16.85 -10.98
CA ALA A 175 -3.58 -15.76 -11.93
C ALA A 175 -3.22 -16.16 -13.36
N ILE A 176 -2.08 -16.82 -13.60
CA ILE A 176 -1.69 -17.33 -14.91
C ILE A 176 -2.73 -18.33 -15.43
N GLN A 177 -3.23 -19.24 -14.58
CA GLN A 177 -4.28 -20.18 -14.98
C GLN A 177 -5.57 -19.44 -15.35
N ALA A 178 -6.03 -18.50 -14.53
CA ALA A 178 -7.25 -17.72 -14.79
C ALA A 178 -7.19 -17.01 -16.16
N VAL A 179 -6.06 -16.38 -16.48
CA VAL A 179 -5.87 -15.68 -17.77
C VAL A 179 -5.74 -16.68 -18.94
N SER A 180 -5.10 -17.81 -18.75
CA SER A 180 -4.88 -18.82 -19.83
C SER A 180 -6.18 -19.42 -20.35
N TYR A 181 -7.24 -19.48 -19.54
CA TYR A 181 -8.56 -19.96 -19.96
C TYR A 181 -9.31 -18.99 -20.89
N THR A 182 -8.86 -17.76 -21.05
CA THR A 182 -9.53 -16.73 -21.88
C THR A 182 -9.12 -16.71 -23.34
N HIS A 183 -8.64 -17.81 -23.91
CA HIS A 183 -8.20 -17.94 -25.31
C HIS A 183 -6.99 -17.07 -25.73
N LEU A 184 -6.25 -16.53 -24.79
CA LEU A 184 -4.97 -15.89 -25.06
C LEU A 184 -3.88 -16.97 -25.02
N THR A 185 -3.36 -17.37 -26.18
CA THR A 185 -2.14 -18.17 -26.26
C THR A 185 -0.97 -17.31 -25.76
N LEU A 186 -0.60 -17.49 -24.49
CA LEU A 186 0.53 -16.77 -23.89
C LEU A 186 1.86 -17.43 -24.33
N PRO A 187 2.80 -16.69 -24.92
CA PRO A 187 4.18 -17.15 -24.97
C PRO A 187 4.76 -17.04 -23.56
N THR A 188 4.83 -18.16 -22.84
CA THR A 188 5.49 -18.28 -21.54
C THR A 188 6.99 -18.05 -21.72
N LYS A 189 7.51 -16.90 -21.32
CA LYS A 189 8.92 -16.73 -20.97
C LYS A 189 8.97 -16.31 -19.51
N LEU A 190 9.39 -17.26 -18.68
CA LEU A 190 9.95 -17.00 -17.35
C LEU A 190 11.32 -16.35 -17.54
N SER A 191 11.53 -15.20 -17.00
CA SER A 191 12.86 -14.61 -16.79
C SER A 191 13.14 -14.49 -15.30
#